data_ea9e217a97442060f504601c7e3a6e29
#
_entry.id   ea9e217a97442060f504601c7e3a6e29
#
_cell.length_a   1.000
_cell.length_b   1.000
_cell.length_c   1.000
_cell.angle_alpha   90.00
_cell.angle_beta   90.00
_cell.angle_gamma   90.00
#
_symmetry.space_group_name_H-M   'P 1'
#
loop_
_entity.id
_entity.type
_entity.pdbx_description
1 polymer ?
#
loop_
_entity_poly.entity_id
_entity_poly.type
_entity_poly.pdbx_seq_one_letter_code
_entity_poly.pdbx_strand_id
1 'polypeptide(L)'
;YFCSLKCGIGKVVSGRIYAKWGDGVWNVLESDPSQLKAVNGVTDKTVTKLMTRLKETEFQRQIIAKLGDAAAAITPKMLNDLVRYCNKNELDPLDTVEHHTYSLMLVRGFGFETVDRLARALPDFDPARSARLIASLAYIFEQKSMEGHVCVPKDELLGEMTRVLNAGFHN
;
A
#
# COMPACT_ATOMS: atom_id res chain seq x y z
N TYR A 1 -9.67 8.44 -19.47
CA TYR A 1 -9.00 7.63 -18.43
C TYR A 1 -7.49 7.83 -18.44
N PHE A 2 -6.76 7.62 -19.56
CA PHE A 2 -5.29 7.78 -19.58
C PHE A 2 -4.80 9.18 -19.22
N CYS A 3 -5.56 10.22 -19.54
CA CYS A 3 -5.22 11.59 -19.17
C CYS A 3 -5.20 11.83 -17.66
N SER A 4 -6.06 11.13 -16.91
CA SER A 4 -6.17 11.27 -15.45
C SER A 4 -5.01 10.59 -14.71
N LEU A 5 -4.32 9.64 -15.34
CA LEU A 5 -3.21 8.90 -14.74
C LEU A 5 -1.91 9.70 -14.62
N LYS A 6 -1.86 10.95 -15.16
CA LYS A 6 -0.65 11.80 -15.14
C LYS A 6 0.64 11.09 -15.62
N CYS A 7 0.50 10.17 -16.59
CA CYS A 7 1.60 9.38 -17.14
C CYS A 7 2.29 10.05 -18.34
N GLY A 8 1.94 11.30 -18.68
CA GLY A 8 2.45 12.02 -19.85
C GLY A 8 1.60 11.84 -21.11
N ILE A 9 0.45 11.15 -21.03
CA ILE A 9 -0.52 11.02 -22.11
C ILE A 9 -1.57 12.12 -21.95
N GLY A 10 -1.48 13.15 -22.79
CA GLY A 10 -2.48 14.22 -22.86
C GLY A 10 -3.70 13.83 -23.70
N LYS A 11 -4.70 14.72 -23.75
CA LYS A 11 -5.98 14.48 -24.48
C LYS A 11 -5.76 14.10 -25.95
N VAL A 12 -4.82 14.74 -26.65
CA VAL A 12 -4.54 14.49 -28.07
C VAL A 12 -3.99 13.08 -28.29
N VAL A 13 -3.00 12.68 -27.48
CA VAL A 13 -2.37 11.35 -27.58
C VAL A 13 -3.38 10.26 -27.15
N SER A 14 -4.16 10.50 -26.10
CA SER A 14 -5.23 9.59 -25.66
C SER A 14 -6.28 9.39 -26.77
N GLY A 15 -6.66 10.47 -27.47
CA GLY A 15 -7.58 10.38 -28.63
C GLY A 15 -7.00 9.55 -29.79
N ARG A 16 -5.71 9.69 -30.09
CA ARG A 16 -5.03 8.87 -31.10
C ARG A 16 -4.96 7.40 -30.73
N ILE A 17 -4.69 7.09 -29.47
CA ILE A 17 -4.69 5.71 -28.96
C ILE A 17 -6.08 5.10 -29.12
N TYR A 18 -7.12 5.83 -28.69
CA TYR A 18 -8.51 5.37 -28.82
C TYR A 18 -8.94 5.21 -30.29
N ALA A 19 -8.58 6.14 -31.16
CA ALA A 19 -8.88 6.05 -32.59
C ALA A 19 -8.25 4.81 -33.27
N LYS A 20 -7.10 4.33 -32.74
CA LYS A 20 -6.39 3.17 -33.30
C LYS A 20 -6.92 1.83 -32.79
N TRP A 21 -7.25 1.72 -31.51
CA TRP A 21 -7.62 0.44 -30.88
C TRP A 21 -9.01 0.44 -30.23
N GLY A 22 -9.64 1.62 -30.06
CA GLY A 22 -10.91 1.71 -29.33
C GLY A 22 -10.82 1.07 -27.94
N ASP A 23 -11.82 0.25 -27.61
CA ASP A 23 -11.85 -0.50 -26.36
C ASP A 23 -10.86 -1.67 -26.33
N GLY A 24 -10.36 -2.10 -27.49
CA GLY A 24 -9.31 -3.13 -27.62
C GLY A 24 -7.94 -2.71 -27.08
N VAL A 25 -7.77 -1.45 -26.67
CA VAL A 25 -6.52 -0.95 -26.08
C VAL A 25 -6.13 -1.74 -24.82
N TRP A 26 -7.09 -2.27 -24.08
CA TRP A 26 -6.82 -3.08 -22.89
C TRP A 26 -6.11 -4.39 -23.22
N ASN A 27 -6.50 -5.06 -24.30
CA ASN A 27 -5.82 -6.26 -24.78
C ASN A 27 -4.37 -5.95 -25.22
N VAL A 28 -4.14 -4.78 -25.82
CA VAL A 28 -2.79 -4.33 -26.19
C VAL A 28 -1.93 -4.08 -24.95
N LEU A 29 -2.50 -3.46 -23.90
CA LEU A 29 -1.80 -3.21 -22.63
C LEU A 29 -1.43 -4.50 -21.89
N GLU A 30 -2.26 -5.54 -22.00
CA GLU A 30 -2.02 -6.85 -21.39
C GLU A 30 -1.05 -7.71 -22.20
N SER A 31 -1.18 -7.74 -23.53
CA SER A 31 -0.37 -8.61 -24.38
C SER A 31 1.01 -8.01 -24.71
N ASP A 32 1.04 -6.79 -25.23
CA ASP A 32 2.28 -6.08 -25.59
C ASP A 32 2.11 -4.56 -25.54
N PRO A 33 2.34 -3.94 -24.35
CA PRO A 33 2.25 -2.49 -24.19
C PRO A 33 3.16 -1.67 -25.11
N SER A 34 4.21 -2.28 -25.66
CA SER A 34 5.17 -1.60 -26.55
C SER A 34 4.52 -1.14 -27.85
N GLN A 35 3.44 -1.78 -28.28
CA GLN A 35 2.67 -1.40 -29.47
C GLN A 35 2.11 0.02 -29.38
N LEU A 36 1.92 0.57 -28.18
CA LEU A 36 1.49 1.96 -28.01
C LEU A 36 2.47 2.96 -28.63
N LYS A 37 3.74 2.59 -28.81
CA LYS A 37 4.75 3.43 -29.50
C LYS A 37 4.43 3.68 -30.98
N ALA A 38 3.56 2.88 -31.58
CA ALA A 38 3.05 3.14 -32.93
C ALA A 38 2.16 4.39 -33.01
N VAL A 39 1.86 5.04 -31.88
CA VAL A 39 1.14 6.32 -31.82
C VAL A 39 2.13 7.45 -31.61
N ASN A 40 2.09 8.43 -32.50
CA ASN A 40 2.96 9.61 -32.43
C ASN A 40 2.72 10.38 -31.11
N GLY A 41 3.81 10.58 -30.35
CA GLY A 41 3.79 11.21 -29.03
C GLY A 41 3.84 10.21 -27.86
N VAL A 42 3.94 8.89 -28.12
CA VAL A 42 4.17 7.85 -27.12
C VAL A 42 5.62 7.38 -27.20
N THR A 43 6.33 7.45 -26.07
CA THR A 43 7.72 7.01 -25.93
C THR A 43 7.81 5.84 -24.94
N ASP A 44 8.96 5.16 -24.88
CA ASP A 44 9.21 4.10 -23.90
C ASP A 44 8.97 4.60 -22.47
N LYS A 45 9.43 5.82 -22.14
CA LYS A 45 9.16 6.45 -20.83
C LYS A 45 7.67 6.62 -20.55
N THR A 46 6.89 6.95 -21.58
CA THR A 46 5.43 7.12 -21.46
C THR A 46 4.76 5.77 -21.20
N VAL A 47 5.15 4.73 -21.94
CA VAL A 47 4.62 3.37 -21.76
C VAL A 47 4.96 2.85 -20.37
N THR A 48 6.22 2.95 -19.93
CA THR A 48 6.63 2.52 -18.59
C THR A 48 5.84 3.24 -17.50
N LYS A 49 5.71 4.58 -17.59
CA LYS A 49 4.89 5.35 -16.64
C LYS A 49 3.43 4.92 -16.63
N LEU A 50 2.85 4.68 -17.81
CA LEU A 50 1.47 4.24 -17.91
C LEU A 50 1.27 2.90 -17.22
N MET A 51 2.13 1.91 -17.51
CA MET A 51 2.04 0.58 -16.91
C MET A 51 2.22 0.62 -15.39
N THR A 52 3.16 1.42 -14.89
CA THR A 52 3.34 1.64 -13.45
C THR A 52 2.07 2.21 -12.82
N ARG A 53 1.47 3.25 -13.42
CA ARG A 53 0.25 3.88 -12.91
C ARG A 53 -0.96 2.96 -12.97
N LEU A 54 -1.07 2.13 -13.99
CA LEU A 54 -2.15 1.13 -14.08
C LEU A 54 -2.04 0.10 -12.96
N LYS A 55 -0.83 -0.44 -12.71
CA LYS A 55 -0.59 -1.36 -11.60
C LYS A 55 -0.87 -0.72 -10.23
N GLU A 56 -0.43 0.51 -10.00
CA GLU A 56 -0.72 1.26 -8.77
C GLU A 56 -2.23 1.43 -8.57
N THR A 57 -2.98 1.77 -9.63
CA THR A 57 -4.43 1.97 -9.55
C THR A 57 -5.16 0.65 -9.29
N GLU A 58 -4.74 -0.43 -9.91
CA GLU A 58 -5.30 -1.75 -9.69
C GLU A 58 -5.05 -2.22 -8.25
N PHE A 59 -3.83 -2.07 -7.77
CA PHE A 59 -3.48 -2.36 -6.38
C PHE A 59 -4.34 -1.55 -5.39
N GLN A 60 -4.54 -0.23 -5.66
CA GLN A 60 -5.41 0.59 -4.82
C GLN A 60 -6.83 0.06 -4.76
N ARG A 61 -7.40 -0.37 -5.89
CA ARG A 61 -8.74 -0.96 -5.95
C ARG A 61 -8.84 -2.24 -5.14
N GLN A 62 -7.84 -3.12 -5.26
CA GLN A 62 -7.78 -4.37 -4.52
C GLN A 62 -7.67 -4.15 -3.01
N ILE A 63 -6.85 -3.20 -2.57
CA ILE A 63 -6.74 -2.79 -1.17
C ILE A 63 -8.07 -2.27 -0.64
N ILE A 64 -8.75 -1.37 -1.37
CA ILE A 64 -10.05 -0.83 -0.95
C ILE A 64 -11.09 -1.95 -0.87
N ALA A 65 -11.11 -2.85 -1.85
CA ALA A 65 -12.06 -3.97 -1.87
C ALA A 65 -11.87 -4.92 -0.66
N LYS A 66 -10.62 -5.13 -0.23
CA LYS A 66 -10.30 -6.05 0.86
C LYS A 66 -10.42 -5.44 2.26
N LEU A 67 -9.98 -4.20 2.41
CA LEU A 67 -9.94 -3.51 3.70
C LEU A 67 -11.19 -2.66 3.98
N GLY A 68 -12.06 -2.46 3.00
CA GLY A 68 -13.26 -1.65 3.16
C GLY A 68 -12.94 -0.27 3.75
N ASP A 69 -13.66 0.11 4.81
CA ASP A 69 -13.50 1.41 5.47
C ASP A 69 -12.10 1.61 6.10
N ALA A 70 -11.42 0.53 6.48
CA ALA A 70 -10.07 0.63 7.02
C ALA A 70 -9.06 1.14 5.99
N ALA A 71 -9.32 0.97 4.70
CA ALA A 71 -8.49 1.52 3.62
C ALA A 71 -8.41 3.05 3.64
N ALA A 72 -9.39 3.74 4.23
CA ALA A 72 -9.39 5.20 4.38
C ALA A 72 -8.21 5.72 5.23
N ALA A 73 -7.61 4.86 6.04
CA ALA A 73 -6.40 5.17 6.80
C ALA A 73 -5.13 5.25 5.94
N ILE A 74 -5.18 4.71 4.71
CA ILE A 74 -4.02 4.62 3.82
C ILE A 74 -4.07 5.79 2.84
N THR A 75 -3.12 6.70 2.96
CA THR A 75 -2.99 7.80 2.01
C THR A 75 -2.37 7.32 0.69
N PRO A 76 -2.58 8.03 -0.45
CA PRO A 76 -1.91 7.71 -1.72
C PRO A 76 -0.38 7.68 -1.62
N LYS A 77 0.20 8.50 -0.73
CA LYS A 77 1.64 8.50 -0.48
C LYS A 77 2.08 7.20 0.19
N MET A 78 1.36 6.75 1.21
CA MET A 78 1.64 5.49 1.90
C MET A 78 1.57 4.29 0.94
N LEU A 79 0.57 4.26 0.03
CA LEU A 79 0.48 3.23 -1.00
C LEU A 79 1.70 3.22 -1.93
N ASN A 80 2.14 4.40 -2.38
CA ASN A 80 3.33 4.50 -3.22
C ASN A 80 4.60 4.04 -2.48
N ASP A 81 4.73 4.39 -1.20
CA ASP A 81 5.88 3.98 -0.39
C ASP A 81 5.84 2.46 -0.12
N LEU A 82 4.65 1.86 0.07
CA LEU A 82 4.45 0.42 0.17
C LEU A 82 4.86 -0.31 -1.11
N VAL A 83 4.34 0.11 -2.26
CA VAL A 83 4.71 -0.50 -3.56
C VAL A 83 6.21 -0.41 -3.79
N ARG A 84 6.83 0.73 -3.46
CA ARG A 84 8.28 0.90 -3.58
C ARG A 84 9.06 -0.04 -2.65
N TYR A 85 8.61 -0.17 -1.40
CA TYR A 85 9.20 -1.09 -0.42
C TYR A 85 9.11 -2.54 -0.90
N CYS A 86 7.94 -2.98 -1.34
CA CYS A 86 7.73 -4.34 -1.84
C CYS A 86 8.58 -4.62 -3.09
N ASN A 87 8.60 -3.70 -4.07
CA ASN A 87 9.43 -3.85 -5.26
C ASN A 87 10.94 -3.96 -4.94
N LYS A 88 11.42 -3.18 -3.94
CA LYS A 88 12.83 -3.24 -3.51
C LYS A 88 13.19 -4.57 -2.86
N ASN A 89 12.24 -5.20 -2.18
CA ASN A 89 12.46 -6.43 -1.41
C ASN A 89 11.90 -7.67 -2.13
N GLU A 90 11.48 -7.53 -3.40
CA GLU A 90 10.92 -8.62 -4.22
C GLU A 90 9.68 -9.27 -3.58
N LEU A 91 8.86 -8.47 -2.89
CA LEU A 91 7.64 -8.89 -2.23
C LEU A 91 6.40 -8.52 -3.07
N ASP A 92 5.36 -9.34 -2.98
CA ASP A 92 4.04 -8.97 -3.49
C ASP A 92 3.35 -8.00 -2.51
N PRO A 93 2.92 -6.81 -2.97
CA PRO A 93 2.31 -5.83 -2.07
C PRO A 93 0.98 -6.28 -1.48
N LEU A 94 0.18 -7.07 -2.20
CA LEU A 94 -1.11 -7.53 -1.73
C LEU A 94 -0.94 -8.64 -0.69
N ASP A 95 -0.07 -9.61 -0.96
CA ASP A 95 0.31 -10.66 -0.02
C ASP A 95 0.90 -10.07 1.28
N THR A 96 1.73 -9.03 1.15
CA THR A 96 2.30 -8.31 2.30
C THR A 96 1.21 -7.70 3.18
N VAL A 97 0.19 -7.09 2.59
CA VAL A 97 -0.94 -6.51 3.33
C VAL A 97 -1.79 -7.60 3.99
N GLU A 98 -2.03 -8.72 3.32
CA GLU A 98 -2.92 -9.77 3.80
C GLU A 98 -2.28 -10.67 4.85
N HIS A 99 -1.09 -11.16 4.59
CA HIS A 99 -0.45 -12.20 5.39
C HIS A 99 0.68 -11.69 6.28
N HIS A 100 1.28 -10.56 5.93
CA HIS A 100 2.41 -9.94 6.61
C HIS A 100 2.13 -8.50 7.04
N THR A 101 0.89 -8.21 7.44
CA THR A 101 0.39 -6.85 7.72
C THR A 101 1.30 -6.06 8.65
N TYR A 102 1.82 -6.66 9.72
CA TYR A 102 2.70 -5.97 10.67
C TYR A 102 4.10 -5.63 10.11
N SER A 103 4.50 -6.23 8.99
CA SER A 103 5.71 -5.82 8.27
C SER A 103 5.57 -4.43 7.64
N LEU A 104 4.34 -3.93 7.47
CA LEU A 104 4.07 -2.57 6.99
C LEU A 104 4.67 -1.50 7.91
N MET A 105 4.93 -1.79 9.18
CA MET A 105 5.61 -0.85 10.07
C MET A 105 7.03 -0.49 9.62
N LEU A 106 7.63 -1.30 8.73
CA LEU A 106 8.90 -1.00 8.08
C LEU A 106 8.76 0.03 6.93
N VAL A 107 7.52 0.32 6.54
CA VAL A 107 7.20 1.27 5.46
C VAL A 107 6.89 2.63 6.06
N ARG A 108 7.50 3.68 5.51
CA ARG A 108 7.32 5.04 6.00
C ARG A 108 5.84 5.44 6.02
N GLY A 109 5.39 5.90 7.17
CA GLY A 109 4.01 6.38 7.39
C GLY A 109 3.07 5.34 7.95
N PHE A 110 3.47 4.06 8.04
CA PHE A 110 2.70 3.01 8.67
C PHE A 110 3.13 2.83 10.14
N GLY A 111 2.50 3.57 11.03
CA GLY A 111 2.66 3.34 12.48
C GLY A 111 1.80 2.17 12.97
N PHE A 112 2.08 1.69 14.18
CA PHE A 112 1.38 0.55 14.78
C PHE A 112 -0.15 0.69 14.75
N GLU A 113 -0.69 1.85 15.14
CA GLU A 113 -2.15 2.08 15.18
C GLU A 113 -2.81 1.91 13.81
N THR A 114 -2.17 2.43 12.76
CA THR A 114 -2.66 2.26 11.38
C THR A 114 -2.61 0.80 10.96
N VAL A 115 -1.48 0.14 11.20
CA VAL A 115 -1.25 -1.26 10.82
C VAL A 115 -2.19 -2.20 11.58
N ASP A 116 -2.39 -2.00 12.89
CA ASP A 116 -3.29 -2.80 13.72
C ASP A 116 -4.75 -2.64 13.27
N ARG A 117 -5.17 -1.41 12.89
CA ARG A 117 -6.49 -1.18 12.32
C ARG A 117 -6.69 -1.91 10.98
N LEU A 118 -5.68 -1.93 10.11
CA LEU A 118 -5.72 -2.68 8.86
C LEU A 118 -5.79 -4.18 9.12
N ALA A 119 -4.96 -4.69 10.04
CA ALA A 119 -4.97 -6.11 10.40
C ALA A 119 -6.33 -6.56 10.92
N ARG A 120 -7.00 -5.75 11.76
CA ARG A 120 -8.33 -6.03 12.30
C ARG A 120 -9.44 -6.10 11.24
N ALA A 121 -9.25 -5.43 10.12
CA ALA A 121 -10.20 -5.46 9.00
C ALA A 121 -10.04 -6.71 8.12
N LEU A 122 -8.97 -7.48 8.29
CA LEU A 122 -8.73 -8.71 7.54
C LEU A 122 -9.52 -9.88 8.17
N PRO A 123 -10.03 -10.81 7.36
CA PRO A 123 -10.86 -11.92 7.84
C PRO A 123 -10.10 -12.86 8.79
N ASP A 124 -8.79 -12.99 8.61
CA ASP A 124 -7.94 -13.90 9.39
C ASP A 124 -7.26 -13.19 10.58
N PHE A 125 -7.87 -12.12 11.09
CA PHE A 125 -7.34 -11.40 12.25
C PHE A 125 -7.35 -12.27 13.51
N ASP A 126 -6.17 -12.46 14.07
CA ASP A 126 -5.97 -13.10 15.38
C ASP A 126 -5.37 -12.08 16.38
N PRO A 127 -6.10 -11.70 17.45
CA PRO A 127 -5.62 -10.74 18.43
C PRO A 127 -4.39 -11.23 19.21
N ALA A 128 -4.19 -12.56 19.31
CA ALA A 128 -3.07 -13.18 20.03
C ALA A 128 -1.87 -13.49 19.11
N ARG A 129 -1.95 -13.14 17.82
CA ARG A 129 -0.86 -13.43 16.89
C ARG A 129 0.45 -12.81 17.33
N SER A 130 1.51 -13.60 17.37
CA SER A 130 2.84 -13.17 17.83
C SER A 130 3.38 -11.95 17.09
N ALA A 131 3.11 -11.82 15.79
CA ALA A 131 3.48 -10.65 14.99
C ALA A 131 2.86 -9.35 15.55
N ARG A 132 1.61 -9.38 16.00
CA ARG A 132 0.92 -8.27 16.66
C ARG A 132 1.58 -7.87 17.96
N LEU A 133 1.90 -8.87 18.80
CA LEU A 133 2.56 -8.64 20.08
C LEU A 133 3.96 -8.03 19.90
N ILE A 134 4.74 -8.57 18.96
CA ILE A 134 6.09 -8.04 18.64
C ILE A 134 5.98 -6.61 18.10
N ALA A 135 5.04 -6.34 17.22
CA ALA A 135 4.82 -5.01 16.67
C ALA A 135 4.42 -3.98 17.75
N SER A 136 3.56 -4.38 18.70
CA SER A 136 3.18 -3.52 19.84
C SER A 136 4.36 -3.22 20.75
N LEU A 137 5.22 -4.21 21.02
CA LEU A 137 6.46 -4.01 21.78
C LEU A 137 7.40 -3.02 21.08
N ALA A 138 7.64 -3.20 19.79
CA ALA A 138 8.49 -2.29 19.01
C ALA A 138 7.97 -0.85 19.06
N TYR A 139 6.66 -0.68 18.92
CA TYR A 139 6.00 0.63 19.01
C TYR A 139 6.18 1.26 20.40
N ILE A 140 5.98 0.51 21.49
CA ILE A 140 6.13 1.03 22.85
C ILE A 140 7.58 1.44 23.13
N PHE A 141 8.55 0.60 22.72
CA PHE A 141 9.97 0.93 22.90
C PHE A 141 10.36 2.18 22.10
N GLU A 142 9.84 2.35 20.88
CA GLU A 142 10.07 3.56 20.10
C GLU A 142 9.53 4.81 20.82
N GLN A 143 8.30 4.76 21.34
CA GLN A 143 7.71 5.87 22.10
C GLN A 143 8.52 6.19 23.36
N LYS A 144 8.86 5.18 24.14
CA LYS A 144 9.67 5.36 25.37
C LYS A 144 11.08 5.88 25.06
N SER A 145 11.68 5.45 23.97
CA SER A 145 12.98 5.99 23.51
C SER A 145 12.89 7.47 23.15
N MET A 146 11.80 7.89 22.49
CA MET A 146 11.57 9.31 22.18
C MET A 146 11.37 10.16 23.44
N GLU A 147 10.82 9.57 24.51
CA GLU A 147 10.70 10.20 25.84
C GLU A 147 12.04 10.23 26.63
N GLY A 148 13.10 9.63 26.09
CA GLY A 148 14.43 9.57 26.68
C GLY A 148 14.67 8.38 27.61
N HIS A 149 13.77 7.40 27.66
CA HIS A 149 13.95 6.19 28.44
C HIS A 149 14.90 5.22 27.74
N VAL A 150 15.87 4.69 28.46
CA VAL A 150 16.82 3.67 28.00
C VAL A 150 16.41 2.24 28.41
N CYS A 151 15.45 2.12 29.31
CA CYS A 151 14.85 0.85 29.73
C CYS A 151 13.40 1.09 30.17
N VAL A 152 12.58 0.05 30.12
CA VAL A 152 11.19 0.08 30.58
C VAL A 152 11.00 -1.09 31.56
N PRO A 153 10.53 -0.85 32.80
CA PRO A 153 10.21 -1.91 33.75
C PRO A 153 9.17 -2.88 33.18
N LYS A 154 9.31 -4.17 33.50
CA LYS A 154 8.44 -5.22 32.94
C LYS A 154 6.95 -4.96 33.20
N ASP A 155 6.60 -4.54 34.43
CA ASP A 155 5.19 -4.33 34.78
C ASP A 155 4.61 -3.12 34.05
N GLU A 156 5.38 -2.05 33.90
CA GLU A 156 5.00 -0.90 33.09
C GLU A 156 4.82 -1.30 31.60
N LEU A 157 5.75 -2.09 31.06
CA LEU A 157 5.67 -2.59 29.69
C LEU A 157 4.40 -3.43 29.44
N LEU A 158 4.06 -4.32 30.39
CA LEU A 158 2.85 -5.14 30.29
C LEU A 158 1.58 -4.29 30.38
N GLY A 159 1.57 -3.26 31.22
CA GLY A 159 0.47 -2.29 31.33
C GLY A 159 0.29 -1.51 30.01
N GLU A 160 1.37 -0.98 29.44
CA GLU A 160 1.34 -0.28 28.15
C GLU A 160 0.91 -1.20 26.99
N MET A 161 1.40 -2.44 26.96
CA MET A 161 0.96 -3.42 25.95
C MET A 161 -0.54 -3.65 26.04
N THR A 162 -1.07 -3.87 27.25
CA THR A 162 -2.50 -4.07 27.46
C THR A 162 -3.30 -2.86 26.97
N ARG A 163 -2.85 -1.65 27.27
CA ARG A 163 -3.47 -0.40 26.81
C ARG A 163 -3.47 -0.28 25.28
N VAL A 164 -2.32 -0.48 24.66
CA VAL A 164 -2.14 -0.34 23.18
C VAL A 164 -2.94 -1.40 22.44
N LEU A 165 -2.91 -2.65 22.91
CA LEU A 165 -3.61 -3.76 22.25
C LEU A 165 -5.13 -3.67 22.41
N ASN A 166 -5.64 -3.04 23.48
CA ASN A 166 -7.08 -2.87 23.70
C ASN A 166 -7.63 -1.55 23.16
N ALA A 167 -6.81 -0.56 22.84
CA ALA A 167 -7.23 0.77 22.40
C ALA A 167 -8.15 0.78 21.15
N GLY A 168 -8.22 -0.29 20.38
CA GLY A 168 -9.09 -0.41 19.22
C GLY A 168 -10.37 -1.22 19.41
N PHE A 169 -10.68 -1.69 20.65
CA PHE A 169 -11.90 -2.45 20.93
C PHE A 169 -13.05 -1.59 21.49
N HIS A 170 -12.85 -0.27 21.62
CA HIS A 170 -13.81 0.65 22.24
C HIS A 170 -14.46 1.64 21.28
N ASN A 171 -14.49 1.33 19.95
CA ASN A 171 -15.25 2.11 18.95
C ASN A 171 -16.30 1.25 18.28
#